data_847ecf8c61ddb5ab1316fc1caba8e86c
#
_entry.id   847ecf8c61ddb5ab1316fc1caba8e86c
#
_cell.length_a   1.000
_cell.length_b   1.000
_cell.length_c   1.000
_cell.angle_alpha   90.00
_cell.angle_beta   90.00
_cell.angle_gamma   90.00
#
_symmetry.space_group_name_H-M   'P 1'
#
loop_
_entity.id
_entity.type
_entity.pdbx_description
1 polymer ?
#
loop_
_entity_poly.entity_id
_entity_poly.type
_entity_poly.pdbx_seq_one_letter_code
_entity_poly.pdbx_strand_id
1 'polypeptide(L)'
;MTHQRDRIYEYIATHPGEHFNALTRGLDLAPGHVQYHLKKLRRQDRIVEEHLYGRTNYYNPAYDTWERGAIAVLRRETARDILFYLLEHGGSKPAAVADSLDIARSTLEWHLDHLVEQDLVEKQRDEINHVTLIASEPTETVRLLEDVTPSLSDRMLDRFTRLVDNLISE
;
A
#
# COMPACT_ATOMS: atom_id res chain seq x y z
N MET A 1 9.81 -30.61 -1.94
CA MET A 1 9.00 -29.83 -2.93
C MET A 1 7.82 -29.14 -2.30
N THR A 2 7.00 -29.81 -1.49
CA THR A 2 5.88 -29.22 -0.76
C THR A 2 6.34 -28.12 0.20
N HIS A 3 7.48 -28.33 0.86
CA HIS A 3 8.06 -27.37 1.81
C HIS A 3 8.39 -26.00 1.19
N GLN A 4 8.96 -25.94 -0.02
CA GLN A 4 9.24 -24.67 -0.69
C GLN A 4 7.97 -23.94 -1.09
N ARG A 5 6.96 -24.68 -1.54
CA ARG A 5 5.64 -24.13 -1.88
C ARG A 5 4.96 -23.53 -0.65
N ASP A 6 5.04 -24.22 0.47
CA ASP A 6 4.47 -23.74 1.73
C ASP A 6 5.22 -22.49 2.24
N ARG A 7 6.55 -22.44 2.09
CA ARG A 7 7.33 -21.25 2.40
C ARG A 7 6.90 -20.04 1.55
N ILE A 8 6.68 -20.25 0.27
CA ILE A 8 6.22 -19.18 -0.65
C ILE A 8 4.82 -18.71 -0.24
N TYR A 9 3.92 -19.66 0.04
CA TYR A 9 2.57 -19.35 0.50
C TYR A 9 2.58 -18.53 1.80
N GLU A 10 3.34 -18.96 2.80
CA GLU A 10 3.47 -18.26 4.07
C GLU A 10 4.09 -16.87 3.91
N TYR A 11 5.08 -16.74 3.03
CA TYR A 11 5.68 -15.45 2.75
C TYR A 11 4.67 -14.46 2.15
N ILE A 12 3.86 -14.91 1.21
CA ILE A 12 2.79 -14.09 0.63
C ILE A 12 1.74 -13.72 1.68
N ALA A 13 1.40 -14.65 2.57
CA ALA A 13 0.44 -14.40 3.65
C ALA A 13 0.93 -13.33 4.63
N THR A 14 2.24 -13.29 4.91
CA THR A 14 2.86 -12.33 5.84
C THR A 14 3.35 -11.05 5.14
N HIS A 15 3.45 -11.04 3.81
CA HIS A 15 3.89 -9.90 3.01
C HIS A 15 2.90 -9.65 1.86
N PRO A 16 1.67 -9.26 2.17
CA PRO A 16 0.64 -9.10 1.14
C PRO A 16 1.04 -8.04 0.11
N GLY A 17 0.76 -8.32 -1.14
CA GLY A 17 1.01 -7.39 -2.24
C GLY A 17 2.47 -7.31 -2.69
N GLU A 18 3.35 -8.17 -2.21
CA GLU A 18 4.72 -8.23 -2.70
C GLU A 18 4.75 -8.61 -4.17
N HIS A 19 5.67 -7.98 -4.92
CA HIS A 19 5.87 -8.30 -6.32
C HIS A 19 6.91 -9.42 -6.50
N PHE A 20 6.95 -10.00 -7.70
CA PHE A 20 7.76 -11.19 -7.99
C PHE A 20 9.22 -11.06 -7.57
N ASN A 21 9.88 -9.95 -7.93
CA ASN A 21 11.30 -9.75 -7.59
C ASN A 21 11.54 -9.67 -6.07
N ALA A 22 10.61 -9.08 -5.33
CA ALA A 22 10.69 -9.03 -3.87
C ALA A 22 10.53 -10.42 -3.25
N LEU A 23 9.65 -11.26 -3.81
CA LEU A 23 9.49 -12.65 -3.38
C LEU A 23 10.79 -13.45 -3.57
N THR A 24 11.41 -13.35 -4.73
CA THR A 24 12.66 -14.08 -5.03
C THR A 24 13.78 -13.65 -4.09
N ARG A 25 13.92 -12.37 -3.82
CA ARG A 25 14.93 -11.85 -2.91
C ARG A 25 14.65 -12.24 -1.46
N GLY A 26 13.42 -12.09 -1.01
CA GLY A 26 13.03 -12.37 0.38
C GLY A 26 13.11 -13.85 0.74
N LEU A 27 12.85 -14.73 -0.22
CA LEU A 27 12.91 -16.18 -0.04
C LEU A 27 14.26 -16.77 -0.36
N ASP A 28 15.14 -16.02 -1.01
CA ASP A 28 16.43 -16.51 -1.52
C ASP A 28 16.25 -17.79 -2.38
N LEU A 29 15.32 -17.72 -3.32
CA LEU A 29 15.02 -18.81 -4.25
C LEU A 29 15.22 -18.34 -5.70
N ALA A 30 15.62 -19.29 -6.54
CA ALA A 30 15.77 -19.03 -7.97
C ALA A 30 14.42 -18.63 -8.61
N PRO A 31 14.41 -17.63 -9.52
CA PRO A 31 13.17 -17.14 -10.15
C PRO A 31 12.33 -18.25 -10.78
N GLY A 32 12.94 -19.23 -11.44
CA GLY A 32 12.24 -20.36 -12.05
C GLY A 32 11.50 -21.23 -11.03
N HIS A 33 12.08 -21.45 -9.86
CA HIS A 33 11.44 -22.18 -8.77
C HIS A 33 10.22 -21.42 -8.23
N VAL A 34 10.39 -20.12 -8.02
CA VAL A 34 9.31 -19.28 -7.52
C VAL A 34 8.15 -19.26 -8.53
N GLN A 35 8.44 -19.05 -9.82
CA GLN A 35 7.41 -19.07 -10.88
C GLN A 35 6.64 -20.39 -10.90
N TYR A 36 7.36 -21.52 -10.81
CA TYR A 36 6.73 -22.83 -10.83
C TYR A 36 5.74 -22.99 -9.66
N HIS A 37 6.15 -22.64 -8.45
CA HIS A 37 5.30 -22.77 -7.28
C HIS A 37 4.15 -21.77 -7.25
N LEU A 38 4.36 -20.53 -7.70
CA LEU A 38 3.31 -19.54 -7.83
C LEU A 38 2.20 -20.01 -8.80
N LYS A 39 2.59 -20.59 -9.93
CA LYS A 39 1.63 -21.15 -10.88
C LYS A 39 0.79 -22.26 -10.25
N LYS A 40 1.41 -23.14 -9.44
CA LYS A 40 0.70 -24.20 -8.72
C LYS A 40 -0.25 -23.65 -7.68
N LEU A 41 0.21 -22.69 -6.86
CA LEU A 41 -0.61 -22.06 -5.84
C LEU A 41 -1.81 -21.32 -6.44
N ARG A 42 -1.60 -20.62 -7.56
CA ARG A 42 -2.67 -19.93 -8.27
C ARG A 42 -3.71 -20.91 -8.82
N ARG A 43 -3.27 -22.01 -9.43
CA ARG A 43 -4.18 -23.07 -9.92
C ARG A 43 -5.00 -23.73 -8.83
N GLN A 44 -4.49 -23.74 -7.60
CA GLN A 44 -5.15 -24.27 -6.42
C GLN A 44 -6.00 -23.21 -5.69
N ASP A 45 -6.12 -22.02 -6.26
CA ASP A 45 -6.85 -20.87 -5.67
C ASP A 45 -6.36 -20.51 -4.25
N ARG A 46 -5.09 -20.81 -3.95
CA ARG A 46 -4.47 -20.48 -2.67
C ARG A 46 -3.88 -19.08 -2.61
N ILE A 47 -3.61 -18.48 -3.76
CA ILE A 47 -3.14 -17.11 -3.91
C ILE A 47 -3.86 -16.42 -5.07
N VAL A 48 -3.88 -15.09 -5.03
CA VAL A 48 -4.33 -14.24 -6.12
C VAL A 48 -3.13 -13.53 -6.72
N GLU A 49 -3.01 -13.54 -8.05
CA GLU A 49 -2.03 -12.79 -8.81
C GLU A 49 -2.75 -11.65 -9.51
N GLU A 50 -2.28 -10.42 -9.34
CA GLU A 50 -2.90 -9.26 -9.96
C GLU A 50 -1.85 -8.28 -10.46
N HIS A 51 -2.02 -7.80 -11.70
CA HIS A 51 -1.14 -6.80 -12.27
C HIS A 51 -1.70 -5.40 -11.96
N LEU A 52 -1.01 -4.66 -11.09
CA LEU A 52 -1.45 -3.36 -10.60
C LEU A 52 -0.30 -2.37 -10.63
N TYR A 53 -0.56 -1.19 -11.19
CA TYR A 53 0.39 -0.06 -11.17
C TYR A 53 1.80 -0.43 -11.67
N GLY A 54 1.86 -1.20 -12.77
CA GLY A 54 3.11 -1.58 -13.42
C GLY A 54 3.85 -2.75 -12.80
N ARG A 55 3.25 -3.45 -11.83
CA ARG A 55 3.84 -4.63 -11.16
C ARG A 55 2.83 -5.75 -11.06
N THR A 56 3.33 -6.99 -11.02
CA THR A 56 2.52 -8.17 -10.71
C THR A 56 2.68 -8.47 -9.21
N ASN A 57 1.58 -8.42 -8.50
CA ASN A 57 1.52 -8.51 -7.06
C ASN A 57 0.77 -9.78 -6.64
N TYR A 58 1.13 -10.34 -5.49
CA TYR A 58 0.59 -11.61 -4.99
C TYR A 58 -0.07 -11.41 -3.63
N TYR A 59 -1.22 -12.06 -3.44
CA TYR A 59 -2.07 -11.86 -2.27
C TYR A 59 -2.66 -13.17 -1.75
N ASN A 60 -2.97 -13.18 -0.46
CA ASN A 60 -3.91 -14.14 0.10
C ASN A 60 -5.31 -13.84 -0.48
N PRO A 61 -6.11 -14.87 -0.82
CA PRO A 61 -7.47 -14.67 -1.35
C PRO A 61 -8.45 -13.96 -0.41
N ALA A 62 -8.11 -13.82 0.87
CA ALA A 62 -8.94 -13.11 1.84
C ALA A 62 -9.06 -11.60 1.56
N TYR A 63 -8.10 -11.01 0.83
CA TYR A 63 -8.17 -9.60 0.45
C TYR A 63 -9.13 -9.42 -0.72
N ASP A 64 -10.03 -8.45 -0.61
CA ASP A 64 -10.94 -8.08 -1.69
C ASP A 64 -10.26 -7.21 -2.76
N THR A 65 -10.98 -6.87 -3.82
CA THR A 65 -10.43 -6.11 -4.96
C THR A 65 -9.91 -4.74 -4.53
N TRP A 66 -10.64 -4.01 -3.68
CA TRP A 66 -10.23 -2.71 -3.19
C TRP A 66 -8.97 -2.82 -2.32
N GLU A 67 -8.96 -3.78 -1.40
CA GLU A 67 -7.81 -4.02 -0.51
C GLU A 67 -6.55 -4.35 -1.30
N ARG A 68 -6.65 -5.19 -2.32
CA ARG A 68 -5.51 -5.54 -3.18
C ARG A 68 -4.94 -4.32 -3.90
N GLY A 69 -5.81 -3.48 -4.46
CA GLY A 69 -5.39 -2.24 -5.12
C GLY A 69 -4.74 -1.25 -4.15
N ALA A 70 -5.33 -1.08 -2.98
CA ALA A 70 -4.80 -0.22 -1.93
C ALA A 70 -3.42 -0.69 -1.46
N ILE A 71 -3.27 -1.99 -1.19
CA ILE A 71 -1.99 -2.58 -0.78
C ILE A 71 -0.92 -2.39 -1.86
N ALA A 72 -1.27 -2.56 -3.14
CA ALA A 72 -0.31 -2.34 -4.24
C ALA A 72 0.25 -0.92 -4.25
N VAL A 73 -0.58 0.09 -3.99
CA VAL A 73 -0.15 1.49 -3.87
C VAL A 73 0.69 1.68 -2.61
N LEU A 74 0.25 1.11 -1.48
CA LEU A 74 0.93 1.25 -0.19
C LEU A 74 2.27 0.54 -0.12
N ARG A 75 2.57 -0.38 -1.04
CA ARG A 75 3.91 -0.97 -1.17
C ARG A 75 4.96 0.02 -1.67
N ARG A 76 4.55 1.15 -2.21
CA ARG A 76 5.46 2.21 -2.64
C ARG A 76 5.75 3.15 -1.47
N GLU A 77 7.02 3.29 -1.12
CA GLU A 77 7.46 4.09 0.02
C GLU A 77 6.96 5.53 -0.05
N THR A 78 7.11 6.19 -1.20
CA THR A 78 6.67 7.58 -1.37
C THR A 78 5.16 7.73 -1.19
N ALA A 79 4.37 6.78 -1.68
CA ALA A 79 2.92 6.79 -1.47
C ALA A 79 2.58 6.68 0.03
N ARG A 80 3.28 5.81 0.77
CA ARG A 80 3.13 5.73 2.22
C ARG A 80 3.48 7.03 2.91
N ASP A 81 4.59 7.66 2.52
CA ASP A 81 5.04 8.92 3.10
C ASP A 81 4.01 10.04 2.90
N ILE A 82 3.41 10.10 1.72
CA ILE A 82 2.33 11.04 1.43
C ILE A 82 1.14 10.82 2.37
N LEU A 83 0.71 9.57 2.51
CA LEU A 83 -0.41 9.24 3.40
C LEU A 83 -0.09 9.52 4.86
N PHE A 84 1.11 9.20 5.33
CA PHE A 84 1.53 9.52 6.69
C PHE A 84 1.49 11.02 6.95
N TYR A 85 1.97 11.81 5.99
CA TYR A 85 1.90 13.27 6.10
C TYR A 85 0.45 13.76 6.23
N LEU A 86 -0.45 13.27 5.38
CA LEU A 86 -1.85 13.69 5.40
C LEU A 86 -2.58 13.22 6.67
N LEU A 87 -2.28 12.03 7.15
CA LEU A 87 -2.85 11.52 8.40
C LEU A 87 -2.37 12.34 9.62
N GLU A 88 -1.11 12.81 9.58
CA GLU A 88 -0.53 13.58 10.67
C GLU A 88 -0.98 15.05 10.66
N HIS A 89 -1.05 15.68 9.47
CA HIS A 89 -1.29 17.12 9.33
C HIS A 89 -2.73 17.48 8.92
N GLY A 90 -3.53 16.49 8.52
CA GLY A 90 -4.85 16.73 7.96
C GLY A 90 -4.78 17.31 6.55
N GLY A 91 -5.85 17.98 6.12
CA GLY A 91 -5.93 18.56 4.78
C GLY A 91 -4.75 19.49 4.46
N SER A 92 -4.06 19.21 3.36
CA SER A 92 -2.80 19.89 3.03
C SER A 92 -2.75 20.26 1.55
N LYS A 93 -2.05 21.34 1.25
CA LYS A 93 -1.81 21.76 -0.14
C LYS A 93 -0.72 20.87 -0.76
N PRO A 94 -0.83 20.55 -2.07
CA PRO A 94 0.20 19.76 -2.74
C PRO A 94 1.62 20.29 -2.58
N ALA A 95 1.80 21.62 -2.67
CA ALA A 95 3.11 22.24 -2.50
C ALA A 95 3.70 21.97 -1.10
N ALA A 96 2.88 22.03 -0.06
CA ALA A 96 3.32 21.77 1.31
C ALA A 96 3.77 20.31 1.49
N VAL A 97 3.05 19.37 0.89
CA VAL A 97 3.40 17.94 0.93
C VAL A 97 4.71 17.71 0.19
N ALA A 98 4.86 18.22 -1.03
CA ALA A 98 6.08 18.06 -1.83
C ALA A 98 7.30 18.66 -1.12
N ASP A 99 7.17 19.84 -0.55
CA ASP A 99 8.26 20.50 0.18
C ASP A 99 8.66 19.74 1.43
N SER A 100 7.68 19.27 2.20
CA SER A 100 7.93 18.52 3.43
C SER A 100 8.61 17.18 3.18
N LEU A 101 8.25 16.50 2.09
CA LEU A 101 8.84 15.21 1.72
C LEU A 101 10.09 15.32 0.86
N ASP A 102 10.48 16.54 0.50
CA ASP A 102 11.62 16.83 -0.38
C ASP A 102 11.56 16.05 -1.69
N ILE A 103 10.39 16.09 -2.33
CA ILE A 103 10.15 15.46 -3.64
C ILE A 103 9.72 16.49 -4.67
N ALA A 104 10.02 16.20 -5.94
CA ALA A 104 9.57 17.02 -7.05
C ALA A 104 8.02 16.99 -7.15
N ARG A 105 7.45 18.08 -7.62
CA ARG A 105 5.99 18.17 -7.81
C ARG A 105 5.47 17.10 -8.76
N SER A 106 6.25 16.79 -9.81
CA SER A 106 5.90 15.72 -10.76
C SER A 106 5.88 14.33 -10.09
N THR A 107 6.81 14.08 -9.18
CA THR A 107 6.84 12.84 -8.40
C THR A 107 5.61 12.74 -7.50
N LEU A 108 5.26 13.81 -6.80
CA LEU A 108 4.06 13.88 -6.00
C LEU A 108 2.80 13.58 -6.85
N GLU A 109 2.65 14.25 -7.99
CA GLU A 109 1.47 14.08 -8.86
C GLU A 109 1.35 12.64 -9.38
N TRP A 110 2.47 11.99 -9.72
CA TRP A 110 2.46 10.61 -10.16
C TRP A 110 1.89 9.67 -9.07
N HIS A 111 2.34 9.83 -7.83
CA HIS A 111 1.81 9.02 -6.72
C HIS A 111 0.37 9.40 -6.35
N LEU A 112 0.03 10.69 -6.41
CA LEU A 112 -1.33 11.15 -6.15
C LEU A 112 -2.34 10.56 -7.13
N ASP A 113 -1.99 10.43 -8.41
CA ASP A 113 -2.87 9.82 -9.40
C ASP A 113 -3.28 8.40 -8.98
N HIS A 114 -2.35 7.61 -8.47
CA HIS A 114 -2.62 6.26 -7.97
C HIS A 114 -3.41 6.28 -6.65
N LEU A 115 -3.06 7.16 -5.74
CA LEU A 115 -3.75 7.29 -4.45
C LEU A 115 -5.20 7.73 -4.62
N VAL A 116 -5.46 8.65 -5.55
CA VAL A 116 -6.81 9.12 -5.87
C VAL A 116 -7.61 8.05 -6.60
N GLU A 117 -7.01 7.40 -7.59
CA GLU A 117 -7.65 6.29 -8.30
C GLU A 117 -8.07 5.17 -7.35
N GLN A 118 -7.29 4.93 -6.31
CA GLN A 118 -7.53 3.89 -5.33
C GLN A 118 -8.41 4.35 -4.15
N ASP A 119 -8.96 5.55 -4.20
CA ASP A 119 -9.79 6.14 -3.14
C ASP A 119 -9.09 6.25 -1.78
N LEU A 120 -7.78 6.40 -1.78
CA LEU A 120 -6.98 6.60 -0.55
C LEU A 120 -6.79 8.08 -0.24
N VAL A 121 -6.80 8.93 -1.25
CA VAL A 121 -6.68 10.39 -1.15
C VAL A 121 -7.77 11.03 -1.99
N GLU A 122 -8.34 12.10 -1.48
CA GLU A 122 -9.29 12.96 -2.19
C GLU A 122 -8.65 14.33 -2.46
N LYS A 123 -8.83 14.83 -3.69
CA LYS A 123 -8.49 16.21 -4.03
C LYS A 123 -9.74 17.05 -3.91
N GLN A 124 -9.83 17.87 -2.88
CA GLN A 124 -10.91 18.84 -2.71
C GLN A 124 -10.54 20.16 -3.36
N ARG A 125 -11.46 20.77 -4.09
CA ARG A 125 -11.27 22.06 -4.73
C ARG A 125 -12.23 23.08 -4.14
N ASP A 126 -11.73 24.28 -3.86
CA ASP A 126 -12.54 25.40 -3.43
C ASP A 126 -13.11 26.18 -4.64
N GLU A 127 -13.85 27.27 -4.37
CA GLU A 127 -14.49 28.10 -5.38
C GLU A 127 -13.50 28.77 -6.34
N ILE A 128 -12.26 28.98 -5.92
CA ILE A 128 -11.18 29.56 -6.72
C ILE A 128 -10.19 28.49 -7.23
N ASN A 129 -10.62 27.23 -7.22
CA ASN A 129 -9.90 26.09 -7.76
C ASN A 129 -8.58 25.73 -7.04
N HIS A 130 -8.43 26.12 -5.77
CA HIS A 130 -7.32 25.66 -4.92
C HIS A 130 -7.57 24.21 -4.50
N VAL A 131 -6.52 23.39 -4.57
CA VAL A 131 -6.57 21.97 -4.22
C VAL A 131 -6.13 21.74 -2.78
N THR A 132 -6.91 20.99 -2.04
CA THR A 132 -6.53 20.44 -0.73
C THR A 132 -6.56 18.93 -0.81
N LEU A 133 -5.49 18.29 -0.36
CA LEU A 133 -5.36 16.82 -0.31
C LEU A 133 -5.81 16.32 1.05
N ILE A 134 -6.67 15.30 1.04
CA ILE A 134 -7.23 14.71 2.27
C ILE A 134 -7.18 13.19 2.17
N ALA A 135 -6.80 12.51 3.25
CA ALA A 135 -6.90 11.04 3.34
C ALA A 135 -8.38 10.64 3.38
N SER A 136 -8.82 9.80 2.43
CA SER A 136 -10.24 9.47 2.23
C SER A 136 -10.75 8.39 3.18
N GLU A 137 -10.03 7.29 3.32
CA GLU A 137 -10.45 6.13 4.11
C GLU A 137 -9.43 5.88 5.23
N PRO A 138 -9.32 6.81 6.22
CA PRO A 138 -8.21 6.77 7.16
C PRO A 138 -8.17 5.51 8.02
N THR A 139 -9.29 5.02 8.51
CA THR A 139 -9.35 3.81 9.34
C THR A 139 -8.90 2.57 8.58
N GLU A 140 -9.43 2.38 7.37
CA GLU A 140 -9.06 1.24 6.51
C GLU A 140 -7.61 1.34 6.04
N THR A 141 -7.14 2.56 5.75
CA THR A 141 -5.76 2.82 5.36
C THR A 141 -4.79 2.42 6.47
N VAL A 142 -5.06 2.80 7.72
CA VAL A 142 -4.21 2.42 8.87
C VAL A 142 -4.18 0.91 9.03
N ARG A 143 -5.31 0.24 8.92
CA ARG A 143 -5.39 -1.23 8.99
C ARG A 143 -4.50 -1.90 7.94
N LEU A 144 -4.58 -1.45 6.70
CA LEU A 144 -3.75 -2.01 5.61
C LEU A 144 -2.27 -1.65 5.77
N LEU A 145 -1.94 -0.48 6.30
CA LEU A 145 -0.57 -0.10 6.60
C LEU A 145 0.09 -1.04 7.62
N GLU A 146 -0.66 -1.52 8.60
CA GLU A 146 -0.18 -2.53 9.56
C GLU A 146 0.24 -3.82 8.84
N ASP A 147 -0.54 -4.25 7.86
CA ASP A 147 -0.25 -5.46 7.07
C ASP A 147 0.96 -5.28 6.15
N VAL A 148 1.13 -4.08 5.58
CA VAL A 148 2.21 -3.77 4.62
C VAL A 148 3.53 -3.47 5.32
N THR A 149 3.50 -2.83 6.48
CA THR A 149 4.68 -2.39 7.21
C THR A 149 4.67 -2.89 8.66
N PRO A 150 4.78 -4.21 8.89
CA PRO A 150 4.80 -4.75 10.25
C PRO A 150 6.02 -4.28 11.07
N SER A 151 7.02 -3.69 10.42
CA SER A 151 8.18 -3.08 11.07
C SER A 151 7.94 -1.66 11.59
N LEU A 152 6.77 -1.07 11.32
CA LEU A 152 6.40 0.18 11.98
C LEU A 152 6.28 -0.07 13.48
N SER A 153 6.95 0.77 14.27
CA SER A 153 6.87 0.63 15.71
C SER A 153 5.42 0.79 16.17
N ASP A 154 5.03 0.03 17.18
CA ASP A 154 3.70 0.14 17.79
C ASP A 154 3.35 1.60 18.14
N ARG A 155 4.35 2.38 18.51
CA ARG A 155 4.21 3.81 18.79
C ARG A 155 3.72 4.63 17.61
N MET A 156 4.23 4.35 16.39
CA MET A 156 3.79 5.05 15.19
C MET A 156 2.37 4.65 14.83
N LEU A 157 2.05 3.37 14.92
CA LEU A 157 0.70 2.88 14.68
C LEU A 157 -0.30 3.46 15.66
N ASP A 158 0.02 3.47 16.94
CA ASP A 158 -0.82 4.08 18.00
C ASP A 158 -1.04 5.57 17.76
N ARG A 159 0.01 6.28 17.33
CA ARG A 159 -0.09 7.71 17.00
C ARG A 159 -1.06 7.95 15.84
N PHE A 160 -0.92 7.18 14.75
CA PHE A 160 -1.81 7.31 13.60
C PHE A 160 -3.23 6.88 13.93
N THR A 161 -3.42 5.82 14.68
CA THR A 161 -4.75 5.37 15.11
C THR A 161 -5.44 6.47 15.93
N ARG A 162 -4.76 7.11 16.87
CA ARG A 162 -5.31 8.22 17.63
C ARG A 162 -5.66 9.43 16.79
N LEU A 163 -4.81 9.76 15.80
CA LEU A 163 -5.09 10.86 14.86
C LEU A 163 -6.34 10.57 14.03
N VAL A 164 -6.49 9.35 13.56
CA VAL A 164 -7.66 8.91 12.82
C VAL A 164 -8.92 8.95 13.69
N ASP A 165 -8.84 8.45 14.92
CA ASP A 165 -9.97 8.47 15.86
C ASP A 165 -10.43 9.91 16.15
N ASN A 166 -9.50 10.84 16.28
CA ASN A 166 -9.81 12.25 16.47
C ASN A 166 -10.50 12.87 15.26
N LEU A 167 -10.08 12.48 14.04
CA LEU A 167 -10.69 12.98 12.80
C LEU A 167 -12.12 12.47 12.59
N ILE A 168 -12.42 11.28 13.09
CA ILE A 168 -13.76 10.67 12.97
C ILE A 168 -14.70 11.20 14.05
N SER A 169 -14.14 11.67 15.16
CA SER A 169 -14.92 12.16 16.32
C SER A 169 -15.37 13.62 16.18
N GLU A 170 -14.90 14.35 15.17
CA GLU A 170 -15.32 15.72 14.82
C GLU A 170 -16.39 15.68 13.72
#